data_cd847dceec99de34a88d6cd02ff2c3f0
#
_entry.id   cd847dceec99de34a88d6cd02ff2c3f0
#
_cell.length_a   1.000
_cell.length_b   1.000
_cell.length_c   1.000
_cell.angle_alpha   90.00
_cell.angle_beta   90.00
_cell.angle_gamma   90.00
#
_symmetry.space_group_name_H-M   'P 1'
#
loop_
_entity.id
_entity.type
_entity.pdbx_description
1 polymer ?
#
loop_
_entity_poly.entity_id
_entity_poly.type
_entity_poly.pdbx_seq_one_letter_code
_entity_poly.pdbx_strand_id
1 'polypeptide(L)'
;MKLATLKDGSRDGQLVVVSRDLSQAHYATGIANSLQQVLDDWAFMAPQLEDLSVALNQGRARHAFAFDPAQCMAPLPRAFQWADGSAYLNHVELVRKARNATVPESFYTDPLMYQGGSDDFIGPRDPIVVPDEAYGIDFESEIAVITGDVAMQVSPEEALESVRLVMLVNDVSLRHLIPDELAKGFGFLQSKPATAFSPVAVTVDELGEAWQGGRLNGVLQSTWNGRRVGLCEAGPEMTFHFGQLIAHLAKTRRVRAGSVIGSGTVSNKDWAKGYSCIAEKRCIETIENGKPSTDFMRFGDTIRIEMKGRDGQSIFGAIDQTVTPLETPSPSA
;
A
#
# COMPACT_ATOMS: atom_id res chain seq x y z
N MET A 1 0.70 -17.93 -2.91
CA MET A 1 2.18 -17.73 -2.83
C MET A 1 2.55 -16.32 -2.41
N LYS A 2 3.82 -16.10 -1.98
CA LYS A 2 4.38 -14.78 -1.62
C LYS A 2 5.52 -14.43 -2.57
N LEU A 3 5.50 -13.23 -3.12
CA LEU A 3 6.47 -12.73 -4.09
C LEU A 3 7.14 -11.45 -3.57
N ALA A 4 8.43 -11.33 -3.79
CA ALA A 4 9.21 -10.13 -3.46
C ALA A 4 10.17 -9.79 -4.61
N THR A 5 10.66 -8.56 -4.59
CA THR A 5 11.68 -8.07 -5.51
C THR A 5 12.89 -7.62 -4.70
N LEU A 6 14.05 -8.23 -4.95
CA LEU A 6 15.31 -7.88 -4.27
C LEU A 6 16.10 -6.85 -5.05
N LYS A 7 16.82 -5.99 -4.33
CA LYS A 7 17.76 -5.02 -4.88
C LYS A 7 18.92 -5.74 -5.59
N ASP A 8 19.14 -5.44 -6.85
CA ASP A 8 20.25 -5.98 -7.67
C ASP A 8 21.02 -4.87 -8.40
N GLY A 9 20.68 -3.61 -8.11
CA GLY A 9 21.22 -2.43 -8.78
C GLY A 9 20.48 -2.02 -10.06
N SER A 10 19.54 -2.83 -10.53
CA SER A 10 18.61 -2.45 -11.60
C SER A 10 17.38 -1.73 -11.05
N ARG A 11 16.56 -1.14 -11.95
CA ARG A 11 15.31 -0.47 -11.56
C ARG A 11 14.16 -1.43 -11.24
N ASP A 12 14.19 -2.64 -11.78
CA ASP A 12 13.13 -3.62 -11.61
C ASP A 12 13.49 -4.72 -10.61
N GLY A 13 14.77 -4.76 -10.16
CA GLY A 13 15.27 -5.74 -9.21
C GLY A 13 15.13 -7.18 -9.69
N GLN A 14 15.34 -8.12 -8.79
CA GLN A 14 15.28 -9.55 -9.06
C GLN A 14 14.11 -10.19 -8.32
N LEU A 15 13.23 -10.86 -9.05
CA LEU A 15 12.07 -11.56 -8.51
C LEU A 15 12.49 -12.78 -7.68
N VAL A 16 11.86 -12.93 -6.50
CA VAL A 16 11.99 -14.11 -5.64
C VAL A 16 10.62 -14.60 -5.16
N VAL A 17 10.52 -15.89 -4.93
CA VAL A 17 9.44 -16.52 -4.18
C VAL A 17 9.86 -16.58 -2.73
N VAL A 18 8.95 -16.24 -1.80
CA VAL A 18 9.21 -16.18 -0.36
C VAL A 18 8.36 -17.23 0.36
N SER A 19 8.93 -17.90 1.37
CA SER A 19 8.20 -18.87 2.19
C SER A 19 7.08 -18.22 3.00
N ARG A 20 6.05 -19.00 3.37
CA ARG A 20 4.88 -18.49 4.11
C ARG A 20 5.24 -17.84 5.43
N ASP A 21 6.23 -18.38 6.13
CA ASP A 21 6.76 -17.87 7.39
C ASP A 21 7.73 -16.68 7.23
N LEU A 22 8.01 -16.25 6.00
CA LEU A 22 8.94 -15.18 5.66
C LEU A 22 10.40 -15.45 6.08
N SER A 23 10.78 -16.72 6.31
CA SER A 23 12.13 -17.07 6.74
C SER A 23 13.10 -17.31 5.58
N GLN A 24 12.59 -17.76 4.43
CA GLN A 24 13.38 -18.15 3.27
C GLN A 24 12.87 -17.55 1.97
N ALA A 25 13.76 -17.41 1.02
CA ALA A 25 13.45 -17.02 -0.34
C ALA A 25 14.21 -17.88 -1.36
N HIS A 26 13.71 -17.89 -2.59
CA HIS A 26 14.36 -18.53 -3.74
C HIS A 26 14.19 -17.64 -4.96
N TYR A 27 15.27 -17.42 -5.71
CA TYR A 27 15.20 -16.69 -6.97
C TYR A 27 14.28 -17.37 -7.97
N ALA A 28 13.46 -16.59 -8.66
CA ALA A 28 12.57 -17.07 -9.72
C ALA A 28 13.31 -17.29 -11.07
N THR A 29 14.64 -17.36 -11.03
CA THR A 29 15.50 -17.53 -12.23
C THR A 29 15.08 -18.75 -13.03
N GLY A 30 14.93 -18.56 -14.34
CA GLY A 30 14.41 -19.59 -15.24
C GLY A 30 12.88 -19.55 -15.43
N ILE A 31 12.15 -18.81 -14.60
CA ILE A 31 10.72 -18.52 -14.75
C ILE A 31 10.54 -17.07 -15.21
N ALA A 32 10.93 -16.12 -14.37
CA ALA A 32 10.88 -14.69 -14.66
C ALA A 32 11.97 -13.94 -13.89
N ASN A 33 12.46 -12.82 -14.43
CA ASN A 33 13.44 -11.97 -13.75
C ASN A 33 12.76 -10.87 -12.92
N SER A 34 11.62 -10.36 -13.35
CA SER A 34 10.88 -9.30 -12.67
C SER A 34 9.42 -9.66 -12.46
N LEU A 35 8.75 -9.01 -11.50
CA LEU A 35 7.33 -9.21 -11.26
C LEU A 35 6.48 -8.76 -12.47
N GLN A 36 6.88 -7.69 -13.18
CA GLN A 36 6.13 -7.25 -14.36
C GLN A 36 6.07 -8.32 -15.44
N GLN A 37 7.15 -9.08 -15.67
CA GLN A 37 7.11 -10.18 -16.62
C GLN A 37 6.06 -11.23 -16.26
N VAL A 38 5.91 -11.54 -14.97
CA VAL A 38 4.88 -12.47 -14.47
C VAL A 38 3.48 -11.92 -14.71
N LEU A 39 3.27 -10.64 -14.44
CA LEU A 39 1.98 -9.98 -14.61
C LEU A 39 1.55 -9.92 -16.08
N ASP A 40 2.51 -9.74 -17.01
CA ASP A 40 2.26 -9.69 -18.45
C ASP A 40 1.84 -11.06 -19.02
N ASP A 41 2.28 -12.16 -18.41
CA ASP A 41 1.91 -13.53 -18.81
C ASP A 41 1.58 -14.42 -17.60
N TRP A 42 0.64 -13.93 -16.79
CA TRP A 42 0.25 -14.55 -15.52
C TRP A 42 -0.18 -16.01 -15.67
N ALA A 43 -0.96 -16.31 -16.72
CA ALA A 43 -1.51 -17.65 -16.92
C ALA A 43 -0.41 -18.71 -17.15
N PHE A 44 0.69 -18.32 -17.75
CA PHE A 44 1.82 -19.22 -18.02
C PHE A 44 2.82 -19.27 -16.87
N MET A 45 3.14 -18.10 -16.26
CA MET A 45 4.22 -18.00 -15.28
C MET A 45 3.79 -18.31 -13.85
N ALA A 46 2.56 -17.91 -13.45
CA ALA A 46 2.10 -18.09 -12.07
C ALA A 46 2.07 -19.56 -11.62
N PRO A 47 1.63 -20.54 -12.42
CA PRO A 47 1.68 -21.96 -12.01
C PRO A 47 3.10 -22.45 -11.71
N GLN A 48 4.10 -21.99 -12.47
CA GLN A 48 5.51 -22.37 -12.26
C GLN A 48 6.06 -21.78 -10.95
N LEU A 49 5.69 -20.53 -10.64
CA LEU A 49 6.03 -19.90 -9.37
C LEU A 49 5.32 -20.56 -8.18
N GLU A 50 4.10 -21.07 -8.39
CA GLU A 50 3.35 -21.82 -7.39
C GLU A 50 4.03 -23.15 -7.06
N ASP A 51 4.49 -23.90 -8.08
CA ASP A 51 5.29 -25.12 -7.88
C ASP A 51 6.58 -24.83 -7.10
N LEU A 52 7.26 -23.74 -7.41
CA LEU A 52 8.44 -23.29 -6.68
C LEU A 52 8.10 -22.91 -5.23
N SER A 53 6.98 -22.22 -5.01
CA SER A 53 6.48 -21.87 -3.67
C SER A 53 6.18 -23.10 -2.84
N VAL A 54 5.52 -24.10 -3.43
CA VAL A 54 5.26 -25.40 -2.77
C VAL A 54 6.56 -26.09 -2.40
N ALA A 55 7.53 -26.17 -3.32
CA ALA A 55 8.83 -26.78 -3.08
C ALA A 55 9.61 -26.05 -1.96
N LEU A 56 9.57 -24.72 -1.95
CA LEU A 56 10.23 -23.89 -0.92
C LEU A 56 9.62 -24.14 0.47
N ASN A 57 8.28 -24.10 0.59
CA ASN A 57 7.58 -24.32 1.86
C ASN A 57 7.70 -25.74 2.40
N GLN A 58 8.06 -26.71 1.53
CA GLN A 58 8.33 -28.10 1.93
C GLN A 58 9.82 -28.36 2.19
N GLY A 59 10.68 -27.33 2.13
CA GLY A 59 12.13 -27.49 2.31
C GLY A 59 12.81 -28.25 1.19
N ARG A 60 12.17 -28.38 0.00
CA ARG A 60 12.69 -29.13 -1.16
C ARG A 60 13.35 -28.24 -2.22
N ALA A 61 13.18 -26.91 -2.11
CA ALA A 61 13.82 -25.98 -3.03
C ALA A 61 15.33 -25.92 -2.79
N ARG A 62 16.12 -26.39 -3.75
CA ARG A 62 17.59 -26.27 -3.70
C ARG A 62 17.97 -24.79 -3.82
N HIS A 63 19.04 -24.37 -3.12
CA HIS A 63 19.54 -23.00 -3.16
C HIS A 63 18.58 -21.94 -2.56
N ALA A 64 17.63 -22.37 -1.70
CA ALA A 64 16.91 -21.43 -0.85
C ALA A 64 17.90 -20.70 0.08
N PHE A 65 17.60 -19.43 0.38
CA PHE A 65 18.43 -18.59 1.23
C PHE A 65 17.56 -17.83 2.25
N ALA A 66 18.16 -17.29 3.30
CA ALA A 66 17.46 -16.52 4.32
C ALA A 66 16.85 -15.25 3.70
N PHE A 67 15.54 -15.03 3.91
CA PHE A 67 14.86 -13.85 3.44
C PHE A 67 15.16 -12.64 4.33
N ASP A 68 15.65 -11.55 3.73
CA ASP A 68 15.94 -10.29 4.41
C ASP A 68 15.10 -9.15 3.82
N PRO A 69 14.08 -8.64 4.53
CA PRO A 69 13.28 -7.50 4.07
C PRO A 69 14.08 -6.22 3.81
N ALA A 70 15.28 -6.06 4.37
CA ALA A 70 16.12 -4.90 4.11
C ALA A 70 16.69 -4.88 2.68
N GLN A 71 16.76 -6.05 2.04
CA GLN A 71 17.18 -6.19 0.65
C GLN A 71 16.03 -6.02 -0.34
N CYS A 72 14.80 -5.84 0.14
CA CYS A 72 13.64 -5.68 -0.73
C CYS A 72 13.51 -4.27 -1.29
N MET A 73 13.13 -4.20 -2.55
CA MET A 73 12.42 -3.07 -3.16
C MET A 73 10.91 -3.20 -2.85
N ALA A 74 10.08 -2.27 -3.33
CA ALA A 74 8.66 -2.55 -3.47
C ALA A 74 8.47 -3.83 -4.31
N PRO A 75 7.43 -4.66 -4.07
CA PRO A 75 7.22 -5.88 -4.86
C PRO A 75 7.14 -5.62 -6.37
N LEU A 76 6.56 -4.49 -6.77
CA LEU A 76 6.59 -3.94 -8.11
C LEU A 76 7.26 -2.56 -8.02
N PRO A 77 8.58 -2.42 -8.28
CA PRO A 77 9.33 -1.18 -8.00
C PRO A 77 8.88 0.04 -8.78
N ARG A 78 8.30 -0.19 -9.95
CA ARG A 78 7.60 0.79 -10.79
C ARG A 78 6.40 0.13 -11.45
N ALA A 79 5.32 0.88 -11.60
CA ALA A 79 4.06 0.38 -12.14
C ALA A 79 3.60 1.22 -13.34
N PHE A 80 2.72 0.68 -14.18
CA PHE A 80 2.10 1.45 -15.25
C PHE A 80 1.25 2.58 -14.71
N GLN A 81 0.61 2.36 -13.55
CA GLN A 81 -0.07 3.41 -12.81
C GLN A 81 -0.18 3.04 -11.32
N TRP A 82 -0.25 4.06 -10.50
CA TRP A 82 -0.68 4.02 -9.12
C TRP A 82 -1.96 4.85 -9.01
N ALA A 83 -3.06 4.22 -8.64
CA ALA A 83 -4.32 4.90 -8.42
C ALA A 83 -4.82 4.56 -7.02
N ASP A 84 -4.83 5.56 -6.15
CA ASP A 84 -5.28 5.37 -4.78
C ASP A 84 -6.70 5.88 -4.59
N GLY A 85 -7.53 5.06 -3.93
CA GLY A 85 -8.91 5.35 -3.63
C GLY A 85 -9.11 5.93 -2.24
N SER A 86 -10.32 6.42 -1.97
CA SER A 86 -10.80 6.73 -0.63
C SER A 86 -11.96 5.78 -0.28
N ALA A 87 -11.61 4.51 -0.10
CA ALA A 87 -12.60 3.46 0.07
C ALA A 87 -13.27 3.45 1.46
N TYR A 88 -12.70 4.14 2.44
CA TYR A 88 -13.24 4.26 3.78
C TYR A 88 -13.92 5.61 3.96
N LEU A 89 -15.23 5.67 3.77
CA LEU A 89 -16.00 6.92 3.90
C LEU A 89 -15.88 7.55 5.28
N ASN A 90 -15.68 6.75 6.33
CA ASN A 90 -15.41 7.27 7.67
C ASN A 90 -14.25 8.27 7.68
N HIS A 91 -13.16 7.98 6.97
CA HIS A 91 -12.02 8.90 6.86
C HIS A 91 -12.45 10.23 6.22
N VAL A 92 -13.19 10.18 5.12
CA VAL A 92 -13.70 11.36 4.41
C VAL A 92 -14.68 12.16 5.30
N GLU A 93 -15.58 11.47 6.00
CA GLU A 93 -16.55 12.08 6.93
C GLU A 93 -15.84 12.81 8.07
N LEU A 94 -14.79 12.20 8.68
CA LEU A 94 -14.00 12.84 9.74
C LEU A 94 -13.29 14.09 9.26
N VAL A 95 -12.62 14.04 8.11
CA VAL A 95 -11.93 15.20 7.53
C VAL A 95 -12.91 16.34 7.21
N ARG A 96 -14.09 16.01 6.68
CA ARG A 96 -15.15 17.00 6.41
C ARG A 96 -15.73 17.59 7.68
N LYS A 97 -16.03 16.75 8.65
CA LYS A 97 -16.59 17.18 9.95
C LYS A 97 -15.62 18.09 10.70
N ALA A 98 -14.33 17.79 10.70
CA ALA A 98 -13.31 18.65 11.31
C ALA A 98 -13.22 20.05 10.69
N ARG A 99 -13.68 20.21 9.44
CA ARG A 99 -13.74 21.48 8.69
C ARG A 99 -15.13 22.11 8.68
N ASN A 100 -16.09 21.59 9.45
CA ASN A 100 -17.51 21.99 9.44
C ASN A 100 -18.15 21.92 8.03
N ALA A 101 -17.75 20.96 7.21
CA ALA A 101 -18.24 20.74 5.86
C ALA A 101 -19.07 19.45 5.78
N THR A 102 -20.07 19.43 4.90
CA THR A 102 -20.90 18.25 4.61
C THR A 102 -20.23 17.37 3.58
N VAL A 103 -20.48 16.05 3.63
CA VAL A 103 -20.08 15.10 2.61
C VAL A 103 -21.11 15.16 1.47
N PRO A 104 -20.71 15.39 0.20
CA PRO A 104 -21.64 15.31 -0.92
C PRO A 104 -22.22 13.90 -1.07
N GLU A 105 -23.49 13.79 -1.45
CA GLU A 105 -24.16 12.48 -1.64
C GLU A 105 -23.44 11.60 -2.67
N SER A 106 -22.84 12.20 -3.70
CA SER A 106 -22.08 11.47 -4.73
C SER A 106 -20.91 10.66 -4.16
N PHE A 107 -20.35 11.04 -3.01
CA PHE A 107 -19.23 10.32 -2.40
C PHE A 107 -19.60 8.94 -1.85
N TYR A 108 -20.91 8.70 -1.60
CA TYR A 108 -21.41 7.41 -1.16
C TYR A 108 -21.60 6.40 -2.30
N THR A 109 -21.59 6.88 -3.55
CA THR A 109 -21.84 6.06 -4.74
C THR A 109 -20.71 6.07 -5.75
N ASP A 110 -19.83 7.09 -5.71
CA ASP A 110 -18.75 7.32 -6.66
C ASP A 110 -17.43 7.50 -5.91
N PRO A 111 -16.50 6.52 -5.95
CA PRO A 111 -15.29 6.58 -5.15
C PRO A 111 -14.38 7.72 -5.60
N LEU A 112 -13.83 8.44 -4.63
CA LEU A 112 -12.74 9.39 -4.88
C LEU A 112 -11.46 8.59 -5.16
N MET A 113 -10.74 8.97 -6.20
CA MET A 113 -9.45 8.38 -6.55
C MET A 113 -8.49 9.47 -7.05
N TYR A 114 -7.20 9.31 -6.78
CA TYR A 114 -6.16 10.13 -7.38
C TYR A 114 -5.11 9.25 -8.09
N GLN A 115 -4.34 9.83 -9.01
CA GLN A 115 -3.21 9.17 -9.64
C GLN A 115 -1.92 9.65 -8.97
N GLY A 116 -1.18 8.74 -8.35
CA GLY A 116 0.11 8.99 -7.73
C GLY A 116 1.28 8.74 -8.68
N GLY A 117 2.47 9.14 -8.27
CA GLY A 117 3.71 8.77 -8.94
C GLY A 117 3.90 7.26 -8.90
N SER A 118 4.18 6.63 -10.05
CA SER A 118 4.25 5.18 -10.17
C SER A 118 5.56 4.66 -10.74
N ASP A 119 6.52 5.56 -10.94
CA ASP A 119 7.79 5.29 -11.61
C ASP A 119 8.96 5.03 -10.66
N ASP A 120 8.77 5.32 -9.34
CA ASP A 120 9.83 5.19 -8.33
C ASP A 120 9.23 4.91 -6.93
N PHE A 121 8.76 3.70 -6.72
CA PHE A 121 8.31 3.25 -5.40
C PHE A 121 9.50 2.90 -4.50
N ILE A 122 9.37 3.18 -3.21
CA ILE A 122 10.40 2.83 -2.22
C ILE A 122 10.09 1.50 -1.52
N GLY A 123 11.14 0.82 -1.12
CA GLY A 123 11.05 -0.48 -0.44
C GLY A 123 10.60 -0.35 1.03
N PRO A 124 10.30 -1.48 1.67
CA PRO A 124 9.73 -1.53 3.02
C PRO A 124 10.66 -0.98 4.12
N ARG A 125 11.96 -0.89 3.83
CA ARG A 125 13.01 -0.44 4.75
C ARG A 125 13.74 0.80 4.25
N ASP A 126 13.39 1.29 3.07
CA ASP A 126 13.99 2.51 2.55
C ASP A 126 13.50 3.72 3.36
N PRO A 127 14.35 4.73 3.59
CA PRO A 127 13.94 5.91 4.34
C PRO A 127 12.87 6.71 3.60
N ILE A 128 12.02 7.38 4.37
CA ILE A 128 11.12 8.42 3.84
C ILE A 128 11.95 9.71 3.77
N VAL A 129 12.45 10.04 2.58
CA VAL A 129 13.30 11.22 2.37
C VAL A 129 12.41 12.42 2.06
N VAL A 130 12.49 13.47 2.89
CA VAL A 130 11.71 14.71 2.72
C VAL A 130 12.62 15.93 2.83
N PRO A 131 12.45 16.94 1.98
CA PRO A 131 13.27 18.15 2.02
C PRO A 131 13.08 19.01 3.27
N ASP A 132 11.84 19.07 3.82
CA ASP A 132 11.50 19.97 4.93
C ASP A 132 10.37 19.39 5.78
N GLU A 133 10.52 19.38 7.11
CA GLU A 133 9.47 19.00 8.07
C GLU A 133 8.25 19.92 8.01
N ALA A 134 8.42 21.17 7.57
CA ALA A 134 7.34 22.13 7.41
C ALA A 134 6.27 21.67 6.40
N TYR A 135 6.55 20.69 5.56
CA TYR A 135 5.57 20.12 4.64
C TYR A 135 4.50 19.29 5.35
N GLY A 136 4.68 18.96 6.65
CA GLY A 136 3.69 18.22 7.45
C GLY A 136 3.66 16.74 7.08
N ILE A 137 4.70 16.00 7.44
CA ILE A 137 4.94 14.62 7.05
C ILE A 137 3.99 13.68 7.79
N ASP A 138 3.22 12.92 7.05
CA ASP A 138 2.26 11.95 7.59
C ASP A 138 2.43 10.59 6.93
N PHE A 139 2.20 9.52 7.67
CA PHE A 139 2.06 8.17 7.13
C PHE A 139 0.59 7.90 6.80
N GLU A 140 0.33 7.01 5.86
CA GLU A 140 -0.99 6.44 5.59
C GLU A 140 -0.88 4.92 5.48
N SER A 141 -1.44 4.22 6.48
CA SER A 141 -1.45 2.75 6.47
C SER A 141 -2.67 2.25 5.69
N GLU A 142 -2.39 1.50 4.64
CA GLU A 142 -3.37 1.10 3.63
C GLU A 142 -3.13 -0.31 3.10
N ILE A 143 -4.02 -0.74 2.20
CA ILE A 143 -3.93 -1.96 1.43
C ILE A 143 -3.96 -1.60 -0.05
N ALA A 144 -3.19 -2.30 -0.87
CA ALA A 144 -3.28 -2.20 -2.31
C ALA A 144 -3.37 -3.58 -2.98
N VAL A 145 -3.92 -3.58 -4.18
CA VAL A 145 -3.92 -4.73 -5.08
C VAL A 145 -3.13 -4.42 -6.34
N ILE A 146 -2.54 -5.47 -6.94
CA ILE A 146 -1.94 -5.41 -8.27
C ILE A 146 -2.83 -6.22 -9.22
N THR A 147 -3.17 -5.63 -10.37
CA THR A 147 -4.09 -6.26 -11.33
C THR A 147 -3.37 -6.90 -12.50
N GLY A 148 -4.01 -7.87 -13.12
CA GLY A 148 -3.81 -8.24 -14.52
C GLY A 148 -4.46 -7.21 -15.46
N ASP A 149 -4.60 -7.55 -16.73
CA ASP A 149 -5.34 -6.72 -17.71
C ASP A 149 -6.83 -6.65 -17.33
N VAL A 150 -7.40 -5.45 -17.41
CA VAL A 150 -8.81 -5.16 -17.14
C VAL A 150 -9.45 -4.50 -18.37
N ALA A 151 -10.58 -5.02 -18.80
CA ALA A 151 -11.34 -4.44 -19.90
C ALA A 151 -11.95 -3.09 -19.51
N MET A 152 -12.12 -2.21 -20.49
CA MET A 152 -12.88 -0.98 -20.30
C MET A 152 -14.36 -1.29 -20.04
N GLN A 153 -14.99 -0.58 -19.10
CA GLN A 153 -16.40 -0.74 -18.69
C GLN A 153 -16.72 -2.11 -18.07
N VAL A 154 -15.73 -2.77 -17.49
CA VAL A 154 -15.92 -4.01 -16.73
C VAL A 154 -16.82 -3.77 -15.51
N SER A 155 -17.63 -4.77 -15.15
CA SER A 155 -18.41 -4.72 -13.89
C SER A 155 -17.50 -4.86 -12.67
N PRO A 156 -17.92 -4.41 -11.47
CA PRO A 156 -17.13 -4.61 -10.25
C PRO A 156 -16.82 -6.08 -9.94
N GLU A 157 -17.75 -6.99 -10.25
CA GLU A 157 -17.60 -8.42 -10.04
C GLU A 157 -16.51 -9.00 -10.96
N GLU A 158 -16.57 -8.70 -12.25
CA GLU A 158 -15.57 -9.11 -13.23
C GLU A 158 -14.20 -8.45 -12.95
N ALA A 159 -14.19 -7.21 -12.47
CA ALA A 159 -12.95 -6.51 -12.09
C ALA A 159 -12.20 -7.23 -10.98
N LEU A 160 -12.88 -7.89 -10.03
CA LEU A 160 -12.25 -8.68 -8.97
C LEU A 160 -11.44 -9.85 -9.50
N GLU A 161 -11.84 -10.46 -10.61
CA GLU A 161 -11.12 -11.56 -11.25
C GLU A 161 -9.74 -11.13 -11.78
N SER A 162 -9.53 -9.82 -11.96
CA SER A 162 -8.25 -9.27 -12.39
C SER A 162 -7.23 -9.12 -11.26
N VAL A 163 -7.62 -9.20 -10.00
CA VAL A 163 -6.71 -9.06 -8.86
C VAL A 163 -5.75 -10.24 -8.83
N ARG A 164 -4.46 -9.96 -8.87
CA ARG A 164 -3.38 -10.97 -8.84
C ARG A 164 -2.73 -11.03 -7.47
N LEU A 165 -2.40 -9.87 -6.91
CA LEU A 165 -1.62 -9.77 -5.68
C LEU A 165 -2.21 -8.71 -4.77
N VAL A 166 -1.98 -8.87 -3.47
CA VAL A 166 -2.34 -7.92 -2.41
C VAL A 166 -1.10 -7.57 -1.62
N MET A 167 -0.96 -6.33 -1.16
CA MET A 167 0.18 -5.84 -0.38
C MET A 167 -0.24 -4.70 0.55
N LEU A 168 0.59 -4.38 1.54
CA LEU A 168 0.42 -3.20 2.40
C LEU A 168 1.09 -1.98 1.78
N VAL A 169 0.61 -0.80 2.18
CA VAL A 169 1.05 0.49 1.67
C VAL A 169 1.34 1.46 2.81
N ASN A 170 2.34 2.30 2.63
CA ASN A 170 2.51 3.56 3.31
C ASN A 170 2.45 4.68 2.25
N ASP A 171 1.29 5.29 2.08
CA ASP A 171 1.08 6.37 1.13
C ASP A 171 1.42 7.72 1.75
N VAL A 172 2.72 7.95 1.94
CA VAL A 172 3.26 9.15 2.59
C VAL A 172 2.64 10.42 2.02
N SER A 173 2.21 11.29 2.92
CA SER A 173 1.53 12.54 2.56
C SER A 173 2.22 13.75 3.19
N LEU A 174 2.34 14.81 2.42
CA LEU A 174 2.85 16.10 2.86
C LEU A 174 1.67 17.07 3.05
N ARG A 175 1.05 17.02 4.25
CA ARG A 175 -0.28 17.59 4.53
C ARG A 175 -0.40 19.07 4.32
N HIS A 176 0.67 19.83 4.53
CA HIS A 176 0.64 21.28 4.37
C HIS A 176 0.68 21.73 2.90
N LEU A 177 1.10 20.85 1.97
CA LEU A 177 1.08 21.14 0.53
C LEU A 177 -0.30 20.86 -0.10
N ILE A 178 -1.13 20.02 0.52
CA ILE A 178 -2.42 19.57 -0.02
C ILE A 178 -3.41 20.70 -0.30
N PRO A 179 -3.64 21.68 0.60
CA PRO A 179 -4.66 22.70 0.37
C PRO A 179 -4.41 23.52 -0.92
N ASP A 180 -3.17 23.91 -1.18
CA ASP A 180 -2.81 24.70 -2.35
C ASP A 180 -2.91 23.89 -3.65
N GLU A 181 -2.62 22.59 -3.60
CA GLU A 181 -2.78 21.71 -4.77
C GLU A 181 -4.26 21.48 -5.09
N LEU A 182 -5.09 21.17 -4.08
CA LEU A 182 -6.52 20.97 -4.28
C LEU A 182 -7.23 22.25 -4.77
N ALA A 183 -6.78 23.42 -4.33
CA ALA A 183 -7.33 24.70 -4.79
C ALA A 183 -7.13 24.92 -6.30
N LYS A 184 -6.13 24.27 -6.93
CA LYS A 184 -5.89 24.31 -8.37
C LYS A 184 -6.80 23.36 -9.17
N GLY A 185 -7.51 22.44 -8.54
CA GLY A 185 -8.51 21.56 -9.15
C GLY A 185 -7.97 20.33 -9.89
N PHE A 186 -6.65 20.10 -9.92
CA PHE A 186 -6.04 18.95 -10.62
C PHE A 186 -5.68 17.76 -9.72
N GLY A 187 -5.79 17.92 -8.39
CA GLY A 187 -5.47 16.87 -7.43
C GLY A 187 -4.03 16.94 -6.90
N PHE A 188 -3.59 15.83 -6.30
CA PHE A 188 -2.28 15.74 -5.64
C PHE A 188 -1.13 15.58 -6.65
N LEU A 189 0.00 16.19 -6.37
CA LEU A 189 1.26 16.00 -7.09
C LEU A 189 2.44 16.06 -6.10
N GLN A 190 2.82 17.26 -5.63
CA GLN A 190 3.94 17.44 -4.70
C GLN A 190 3.65 16.92 -3.29
N SER A 191 2.38 16.91 -2.90
CA SER A 191 1.95 16.43 -1.59
C SER A 191 1.98 14.91 -1.42
N LYS A 192 2.21 14.16 -2.49
CA LYS A 192 2.35 12.69 -2.50
C LYS A 192 3.72 12.31 -3.04
N PRO A 193 4.76 12.26 -2.18
CA PRO A 193 6.08 11.75 -2.56
C PRO A 193 6.04 10.25 -2.86
N ALA A 194 7.20 9.60 -3.01
CA ALA A 194 7.26 8.18 -3.30
C ALA A 194 6.53 7.33 -2.25
N THR A 195 5.65 6.45 -2.73
CA THR A 195 4.88 5.51 -1.91
C THR A 195 5.73 4.28 -1.57
N ALA A 196 5.59 3.75 -0.35
CA ALA A 196 6.25 2.53 0.10
C ALA A 196 5.28 1.34 0.17
N PHE A 197 5.80 0.14 -0.06
CA PHE A 197 5.02 -1.09 0.01
C PHE A 197 5.67 -2.14 0.92
N SER A 198 4.86 -3.13 1.38
CA SER A 198 5.37 -4.26 2.14
C SER A 198 6.41 -5.07 1.36
N PRO A 199 7.30 -5.81 2.06
CA PRO A 199 8.36 -6.57 1.40
C PRO A 199 7.84 -7.65 0.45
N VAL A 200 6.66 -8.21 0.72
CA VAL A 200 6.02 -9.18 -0.16
C VAL A 200 4.63 -8.73 -0.60
N ALA A 201 4.27 -9.07 -1.82
CA ALA A 201 2.91 -9.13 -2.31
C ALA A 201 2.45 -10.60 -2.32
N VAL A 202 1.20 -10.86 -1.97
CA VAL A 202 0.66 -12.21 -1.83
C VAL A 202 -0.50 -12.45 -2.79
N THR A 203 -0.60 -13.65 -3.32
CA THR A 203 -1.75 -14.05 -4.14
C THR A 203 -3.01 -14.17 -3.29
N VAL A 204 -4.17 -13.96 -3.90
CA VAL A 204 -5.46 -13.96 -3.20
C VAL A 204 -5.73 -15.28 -2.47
N ASP A 205 -5.36 -16.41 -3.07
CA ASP A 205 -5.49 -17.75 -2.47
C ASP A 205 -4.68 -17.92 -1.17
N GLU A 206 -3.51 -17.27 -1.08
CA GLU A 206 -2.67 -17.27 0.14
C GLU A 206 -3.38 -16.60 1.34
N LEU A 207 -4.29 -15.67 1.07
CA LEU A 207 -5.09 -14.97 2.09
C LEU A 207 -6.26 -15.82 2.61
N GLY A 208 -6.69 -16.83 1.84
CA GLY A 208 -7.78 -17.72 2.21
C GLY A 208 -9.05 -16.98 2.64
N GLU A 209 -9.61 -17.34 3.80
CA GLU A 209 -10.83 -16.74 4.35
C GLU A 209 -10.71 -15.23 4.68
N ALA A 210 -9.50 -14.71 4.79
CA ALA A 210 -9.31 -13.28 5.03
C ALA A 210 -9.68 -12.42 3.80
N TRP A 211 -9.62 -12.98 2.59
CA TRP A 211 -10.06 -12.30 1.39
C TRP A 211 -11.51 -12.67 1.05
N GLN A 212 -12.43 -11.74 1.19
CA GLN A 212 -13.85 -11.97 0.94
C GLN A 212 -14.50 -10.75 0.27
N GLY A 213 -15.24 -10.99 -0.81
CA GLY A 213 -16.01 -9.94 -1.49
C GLY A 213 -15.16 -8.74 -1.93
N GLY A 214 -13.92 -8.98 -2.34
CA GLY A 214 -13.00 -7.92 -2.74
C GLY A 214 -12.47 -7.06 -1.60
N ARG A 215 -12.46 -7.57 -0.37
CA ARG A 215 -11.94 -6.92 0.84
C ARG A 215 -10.98 -7.85 1.57
N LEU A 216 -9.99 -7.28 2.22
CA LEU A 216 -9.09 -8.00 3.13
C LEU A 216 -9.56 -7.83 4.58
N ASN A 217 -10.03 -8.91 5.19
CA ASN A 217 -10.44 -8.94 6.59
C ASN A 217 -9.24 -9.25 7.49
N GLY A 218 -8.64 -8.21 8.03
CA GLY A 218 -7.48 -8.28 8.91
C GLY A 218 -7.31 -7.00 9.69
N VAL A 219 -6.47 -7.06 10.71
CA VAL A 219 -6.14 -5.88 11.54
C VAL A 219 -4.83 -5.28 11.05
N LEU A 220 -4.92 -4.08 10.52
CA LEU A 220 -3.78 -3.27 10.12
C LEU A 220 -3.21 -2.55 11.33
N GLN A 221 -2.00 -2.92 11.72
CA GLN A 221 -1.31 -2.33 12.86
C GLN A 221 -0.38 -1.22 12.41
N SER A 222 -0.57 -0.03 12.97
CA SER A 222 0.32 1.12 12.81
C SER A 222 1.07 1.38 14.12
N THR A 223 2.40 1.47 14.05
CA THR A 223 3.28 1.70 15.20
C THR A 223 4.21 2.87 14.89
N TRP A 224 3.99 4.01 15.54
CA TRP A 224 4.77 5.24 15.37
C TRP A 224 5.71 5.41 16.56
N ASN A 225 7.02 5.59 16.30
CA ASN A 225 8.07 5.71 17.33
C ASN A 225 8.01 4.61 18.40
N GLY A 226 7.83 3.36 17.96
CA GLY A 226 7.70 2.20 18.84
C GLY A 226 6.39 2.11 19.61
N ARG A 227 5.50 3.11 19.52
CA ARG A 227 4.18 3.10 20.15
C ARG A 227 3.11 2.68 19.14
N ARG A 228 2.34 1.68 19.47
CA ARG A 228 1.17 1.27 18.68
C ARG A 228 0.10 2.36 18.72
N VAL A 229 -0.25 2.91 17.57
CA VAL A 229 -1.19 4.02 17.40
C VAL A 229 -2.49 3.61 16.71
N GLY A 230 -2.48 2.49 15.98
CA GLY A 230 -3.65 1.95 15.30
C GLY A 230 -3.70 0.44 15.29
N LEU A 231 -4.91 -0.10 15.45
CA LEU A 231 -5.31 -1.50 15.21
C LEU A 231 -6.61 -1.48 14.40
N CYS A 232 -6.53 -0.95 13.19
CA CYS A 232 -7.70 -0.72 12.37
C CYS A 232 -8.09 -1.98 11.59
N GLU A 233 -9.37 -2.35 11.64
CA GLU A 233 -9.93 -3.44 10.85
C GLU A 233 -10.11 -2.99 9.41
N ALA A 234 -9.49 -3.70 8.48
CA ALA A 234 -9.43 -3.28 7.08
C ALA A 234 -10.68 -3.66 6.27
N GLY A 235 -11.33 -4.78 6.59
CA GLY A 235 -12.46 -5.27 5.81
C GLY A 235 -13.81 -4.65 6.12
N PRO A 236 -14.27 -4.65 7.40
CA PRO A 236 -15.67 -4.40 7.76
C PRO A 236 -16.21 -3.02 7.35
N GLU A 237 -15.37 -1.98 7.42
CA GLU A 237 -15.78 -0.60 7.14
C GLU A 237 -15.26 -0.07 5.79
N MET A 238 -14.69 -0.94 4.96
CA MET A 238 -14.33 -0.60 3.59
C MET A 238 -15.62 -0.46 2.75
N THR A 239 -16.02 0.77 2.46
CA THR A 239 -17.27 1.06 1.74
C THR A 239 -17.20 0.58 0.30
N PHE A 240 -16.14 0.94 -0.42
CA PHE A 240 -15.91 0.49 -1.79
C PHE A 240 -14.90 -0.65 -1.80
N HIS A 241 -15.32 -1.86 -2.18
CA HIS A 241 -14.38 -2.97 -2.34
C HIS A 241 -13.51 -2.80 -3.60
N PHE A 242 -12.40 -3.53 -3.67
CA PHE A 242 -11.43 -3.36 -4.76
C PHE A 242 -12.02 -3.51 -6.17
N GLY A 243 -13.00 -4.38 -6.37
CA GLY A 243 -13.67 -4.48 -7.67
C GLY A 243 -14.37 -3.19 -8.09
N GLN A 244 -14.97 -2.45 -7.15
CA GLN A 244 -15.58 -1.15 -7.43
C GLN A 244 -14.53 -0.08 -7.78
N LEU A 245 -13.39 -0.06 -7.08
CA LEU A 245 -12.28 0.85 -7.37
C LEU A 245 -11.68 0.57 -8.75
N ILE A 246 -11.45 -0.70 -9.08
CA ILE A 246 -10.91 -1.12 -10.39
C ILE A 246 -11.90 -0.77 -11.51
N ALA A 247 -13.20 -1.08 -11.34
CA ALA A 247 -14.23 -0.76 -12.32
C ALA A 247 -14.37 0.75 -12.52
N HIS A 248 -14.28 1.55 -11.45
CA HIS A 248 -14.27 3.01 -11.53
C HIS A 248 -13.10 3.51 -12.40
N LEU A 249 -11.88 3.00 -12.16
CA LEU A 249 -10.70 3.34 -12.96
C LEU A 249 -10.84 2.90 -14.42
N ALA A 250 -11.48 1.75 -14.66
CA ALA A 250 -11.69 1.17 -15.99
C ALA A 250 -12.89 1.74 -16.75
N LYS A 251 -13.61 2.74 -16.21
CA LYS A 251 -14.84 3.30 -16.81
C LYS A 251 -14.63 3.82 -18.22
N THR A 252 -13.48 4.45 -18.52
CA THR A 252 -13.21 5.11 -19.81
C THR A 252 -11.94 4.62 -20.49
N ARG A 253 -11.23 3.66 -19.91
CA ARG A 253 -9.96 3.12 -20.42
C ARG A 253 -9.75 1.69 -19.95
N ARG A 254 -8.89 0.96 -20.65
CA ARG A 254 -8.37 -0.33 -20.17
C ARG A 254 -7.34 -0.08 -19.08
N VAL A 255 -7.29 -0.97 -18.08
CA VAL A 255 -6.25 -0.99 -17.06
C VAL A 255 -5.29 -2.13 -17.39
N ARG A 256 -3.98 -1.85 -17.43
CA ARG A 256 -2.98 -2.83 -17.82
C ARG A 256 -2.45 -3.64 -16.64
N ALA A 257 -2.07 -4.87 -16.92
CA ALA A 257 -1.38 -5.75 -15.99
C ALA A 257 -0.18 -5.02 -15.36
N GLY A 258 -0.07 -5.04 -14.03
CA GLY A 258 0.92 -4.24 -13.31
C GLY A 258 0.42 -2.85 -12.90
N SER A 259 -0.90 -2.60 -12.95
CA SER A 259 -1.50 -1.44 -12.29
C SER A 259 -1.71 -1.72 -10.81
N VAL A 260 -1.41 -0.72 -9.96
CA VAL A 260 -1.58 -0.77 -8.51
C VAL A 260 -2.78 0.09 -8.13
N ILE A 261 -3.71 -0.48 -7.36
CA ILE A 261 -4.89 0.21 -6.88
C ILE A 261 -4.91 0.15 -5.35
N GLY A 262 -4.90 1.31 -4.70
CA GLY A 262 -4.95 1.46 -3.25
C GLY A 262 -6.35 1.63 -2.70
N SER A 263 -6.51 1.24 -1.44
CA SER A 263 -7.76 1.38 -0.69
C SER A 263 -7.98 2.78 -0.13
N GLY A 264 -6.95 3.61 -0.09
CA GLY A 264 -6.91 4.75 0.81
C GLY A 264 -6.69 4.33 2.26
N THR A 265 -6.45 5.33 3.10
CA THR A 265 -6.18 5.14 4.53
C THR A 265 -7.27 4.33 5.20
N VAL A 266 -6.91 3.20 5.82
CA VAL A 266 -7.84 2.35 6.58
C VAL A 266 -8.40 3.14 7.76
N SER A 267 -9.71 3.18 7.91
CA SER A 267 -10.36 3.98 8.94
C SER A 267 -11.55 3.24 9.55
N ASN A 268 -11.72 3.37 10.86
CA ASN A 268 -12.83 2.78 11.60
C ASN A 268 -13.64 3.86 12.37
N LYS A 269 -14.94 3.63 12.49
CA LYS A 269 -15.83 4.50 13.26
C LYS A 269 -15.54 4.46 14.75
N ASP A 270 -15.05 3.32 15.23
CA ASP A 270 -14.62 3.15 16.62
C ASP A 270 -13.21 3.72 16.83
N TRP A 271 -13.13 4.92 17.35
CA TRP A 271 -11.86 5.62 17.59
C TRP A 271 -10.95 4.93 18.64
N ALA A 272 -11.50 3.99 19.43
CA ALA A 272 -10.68 3.18 20.34
C ALA A 272 -9.71 2.24 19.61
N LYS A 273 -9.96 1.94 18.33
CA LYS A 273 -9.04 1.19 17.46
C LYS A 273 -7.82 2.02 17.03
N GLY A 274 -7.79 3.30 17.34
CA GLY A 274 -6.71 4.22 16.94
C GLY A 274 -6.88 4.75 15.52
N TYR A 275 -5.77 4.94 14.83
CA TYR A 275 -5.75 5.61 13.53
C TYR A 275 -4.66 5.02 12.61
N SER A 276 -4.87 5.16 11.30
CA SER A 276 -3.92 4.75 10.26
C SER A 276 -3.20 5.91 9.58
N CYS A 277 -3.49 7.16 10.00
CA CYS A 277 -2.72 8.36 9.66
C CYS A 277 -2.87 9.44 10.75
N ILE A 278 -1.88 10.32 10.86
CA ILE A 278 -1.91 11.42 11.85
C ILE A 278 -3.02 12.44 11.51
N ALA A 279 -3.29 12.68 10.23
CA ALA A 279 -4.35 13.59 9.82
C ALA A 279 -5.71 13.19 10.40
N GLU A 280 -6.05 11.90 10.44
CA GLU A 280 -7.28 11.39 11.05
C GLU A 280 -7.29 11.66 12.57
N LYS A 281 -6.19 11.36 13.27
CA LYS A 281 -6.03 11.67 14.70
C LYS A 281 -6.26 13.15 14.97
N ARG A 282 -5.69 14.02 14.16
CA ARG A 282 -5.85 15.48 14.27
C ARG A 282 -7.29 15.93 14.00
N CYS A 283 -8.00 15.28 13.07
CA CYS A 283 -9.43 15.53 12.85
C CYS A 283 -10.27 15.14 14.07
N ILE A 284 -10.01 13.98 14.67
CA ILE A 284 -10.67 13.53 15.91
C ILE A 284 -10.45 14.55 17.04
N GLU A 285 -9.20 14.96 17.26
CA GLU A 285 -8.86 15.97 18.27
C GLU A 285 -9.55 17.32 18.03
N THR A 286 -9.66 17.73 16.76
CA THR A 286 -10.38 18.96 16.39
C THR A 286 -11.87 18.86 16.71
N ILE A 287 -12.48 17.70 16.46
CA ILE A 287 -13.90 17.45 16.76
C ILE A 287 -14.14 17.45 18.29
N GLU A 288 -13.25 16.83 19.06
CA GLU A 288 -13.39 16.69 20.51
C GLU A 288 -12.99 17.96 21.26
N ASN A 289 -11.91 18.64 20.85
CA ASN A 289 -11.24 19.69 21.63
C ASN A 289 -11.18 21.04 20.92
N GLY A 290 -11.74 21.16 19.71
CA GLY A 290 -11.74 22.37 18.89
C GLY A 290 -10.43 22.68 18.16
N LYS A 291 -9.35 21.95 18.44
CA LYS A 291 -8.04 22.09 17.78
C LYS A 291 -7.23 20.79 17.86
N PRO A 292 -6.35 20.53 16.90
CA PRO A 292 -5.43 19.40 16.98
C PRO A 292 -4.31 19.67 18.00
N SER A 293 -3.80 18.60 18.63
CA SER A 293 -2.68 18.61 19.57
C SER A 293 -1.52 17.71 19.15
N THR A 294 -1.76 16.75 18.27
CA THR A 294 -0.75 15.85 17.74
C THR A 294 0.01 16.53 16.57
N ASP A 295 1.34 16.61 16.65
CA ASP A 295 2.18 17.09 15.56
C ASP A 295 2.31 16.02 14.46
N PHE A 296 2.70 16.46 13.24
CA PHE A 296 3.11 15.56 12.18
C PHE A 296 4.51 14.98 12.46
N MET A 297 4.93 13.98 11.67
CA MET A 297 6.24 13.34 11.83
C MET A 297 7.38 14.32 11.61
N ARG A 298 8.52 14.03 12.25
CA ARG A 298 9.77 14.78 12.17
C ARG A 298 10.90 13.86 11.70
N PHE A 299 12.02 14.44 11.32
CA PHE A 299 13.22 13.67 11.02
C PHE A 299 13.64 12.81 12.22
N GLY A 300 13.95 11.55 11.95
CA GLY A 300 14.22 10.53 12.94
C GLY A 300 13.00 9.77 13.45
N ASP A 301 11.79 10.22 13.18
CA ASP A 301 10.58 9.47 13.50
C ASP A 301 10.51 8.17 12.67
N THR A 302 9.95 7.13 13.29
CA THR A 302 9.79 5.81 12.67
C THR A 302 8.34 5.42 12.55
N ILE A 303 8.00 4.74 11.46
CA ILE A 303 6.68 4.14 11.24
C ILE A 303 6.84 2.67 10.86
N ARG A 304 6.08 1.80 11.54
CA ARG A 304 5.96 0.39 11.22
C ARG A 304 4.51 0.05 10.95
N ILE A 305 4.26 -0.54 9.77
CA ILE A 305 2.93 -0.98 9.30
C ILE A 305 2.99 -2.49 9.06
N GLU A 306 2.09 -3.23 9.71
CA GLU A 306 2.09 -4.70 9.65
C GLU A 306 0.67 -5.25 9.76
N MET A 307 0.41 -6.39 9.12
CA MET A 307 -0.79 -7.18 9.33
C MET A 307 -0.40 -8.63 9.65
N LYS A 308 -0.97 -9.15 10.74
CA LYS A 308 -0.72 -10.53 11.18
C LYS A 308 -1.92 -11.42 10.90
N GLY A 309 -1.63 -12.65 10.53
CA GLY A 309 -2.62 -13.71 10.42
C GLY A 309 -3.14 -14.17 11.79
N ARG A 310 -4.13 -15.07 11.78
CA ARG A 310 -4.69 -15.67 13.01
C ARG A 310 -3.66 -16.48 13.80
N ASP A 311 -2.62 -16.95 13.14
CA ASP A 311 -1.47 -17.65 13.72
C ASP A 311 -0.43 -16.71 14.37
N GLY A 312 -0.65 -15.41 14.29
CA GLY A 312 0.25 -14.38 14.80
C GLY A 312 1.46 -14.07 13.90
N GLN A 313 1.61 -14.76 12.77
CA GLN A 313 2.68 -14.49 11.81
C GLN A 313 2.33 -13.31 10.90
N SER A 314 3.35 -12.58 10.44
CA SER A 314 3.15 -11.51 9.46
C SER A 314 2.74 -12.10 8.10
N ILE A 315 1.68 -11.55 7.51
CA ILE A 315 1.20 -11.98 6.20
C ILE A 315 2.11 -11.42 5.09
N PHE A 316 2.42 -10.13 5.18
CA PHE A 316 3.07 -9.35 4.12
C PHE A 316 4.52 -8.97 4.47
N GLY A 317 5.00 -9.31 5.68
CA GLY A 317 6.13 -8.62 6.28
C GLY A 317 5.73 -7.21 6.74
N ALA A 318 6.66 -6.46 7.30
CA ALA A 318 6.37 -5.12 7.77
C ALA A 318 7.06 -4.07 6.87
N ILE A 319 6.34 -2.99 6.59
CA ILE A 319 6.94 -1.70 6.28
C ILE A 319 7.51 -1.17 7.60
N ASP A 320 8.75 -0.72 7.61
CA ASP A 320 9.41 -0.23 8.83
C ASP A 320 10.46 0.81 8.42
N GLN A 321 10.07 2.06 8.46
CA GLN A 321 10.77 3.17 7.83
C GLN A 321 11.11 4.27 8.82
N THR A 322 12.15 5.03 8.51
CA THR A 322 12.55 6.24 9.24
C THR A 322 12.42 7.46 8.33
N VAL A 323 11.92 8.56 8.85
CA VAL A 323 11.90 9.85 8.16
C VAL A 323 13.28 10.47 8.21
N THR A 324 13.82 10.85 7.05
CA THR A 324 15.17 11.45 6.96
C THR A 324 15.14 12.74 6.12
N PRO A 325 16.03 13.70 6.41
CA PRO A 325 16.20 14.85 5.56
C PRO A 325 16.77 14.46 4.19
N LEU A 326 16.47 15.26 3.17
CA LEU A 326 17.18 15.20 1.90
C LEU A 326 18.64 15.66 2.14
N GLU A 327 19.60 14.76 1.89
CA GLU A 327 21.00 15.13 1.94
C GLU A 327 21.30 16.10 0.78
N THR A 328 21.64 17.35 1.11
CA THR A 328 22.20 18.27 0.11
C THR A 328 23.64 17.83 -0.20
N PRO A 329 23.98 17.62 -1.48
CA PRO A 329 25.39 17.38 -1.83
C PRO A 329 26.25 18.50 -1.25
N SER A 330 27.28 18.16 -0.48
CA SER A 330 28.28 19.16 -0.08
C SER A 330 28.78 19.85 -1.36
N PRO A 331 28.82 21.20 -1.42
CA PRO A 331 29.45 21.86 -2.55
C PRO A 331 30.87 21.26 -2.68
N SER A 332 31.13 20.63 -3.82
CA SER A 332 32.47 20.12 -4.11
C SER A 332 33.45 21.29 -3.98
N ALA A 333 34.36 21.17 -3.02
CA ALA A 333 35.43 22.12 -2.80
C ALA A 333 36.39 22.17 -4.01
#